data_ce274d950754d3cf8163c7627346ceb7
#
_entry.id   ce274d950754d3cf8163c7627346ceb7
#
_cell.length_a   1.000
_cell.length_b   1.000
_cell.length_c   1.000
_cell.angle_alpha   90.00
_cell.angle_beta   90.00
_cell.angle_gamma   90.00
#
_symmetry.space_group_name_H-M   'P 1'
#
loop_
_entity.id
_entity.type
_entity.pdbx_description
1 polymer ?
#
loop_
_entity_poly.entity_id
_entity_poly.type
_entity_poly.pdbx_seq_one_letter_code
_entity_poly.pdbx_strand_id
1 'polypeptide(L)'
;MYTLVPNAVTYCATKFYVNAFTEELAQELKQANAQLTAKVLAPAATKTEFGEKANNVSEYNYDATFTKNHTAKQMAKFLLALYDSNKIIGEINTKDFSFSLKDSIFPYSGNPSENQK
;
A
#
# COMPACT_ATOMS: atom_id res chain seq x y z
N MET A 1 -4.66 -2.47 3.14
CA MET A 1 -4.33 -2.67 4.57
C MET A 1 -4.39 -1.34 5.30
N TYR A 2 -5.52 -1.09 5.96
CA TYR A 2 -5.80 0.19 6.63
C TYR A 2 -6.13 -0.09 8.08
N THR A 3 -5.08 -0.31 8.87
CA THR A 3 -5.16 -0.65 10.28
C THR A 3 -4.61 0.51 11.10
N LEU A 4 -5.37 0.94 12.09
CA LEU A 4 -4.88 1.91 13.06
C LEU A 4 -3.96 1.19 14.06
N VAL A 5 -2.82 1.79 14.32
CA VAL A 5 -1.80 1.24 15.23
C VAL A 5 -1.69 2.14 16.45
N PRO A 6 -1.78 1.59 17.67
CA PRO A 6 -1.62 2.39 18.89
C PRO A 6 -0.30 3.17 18.91
N ASN A 7 -0.34 4.41 19.36
CA ASN A 7 0.82 5.31 19.48
C ASN A 7 1.50 5.65 18.14
N ALA A 8 0.78 5.52 17.03
CA ALA A 8 1.32 5.76 15.69
C ALA A 8 0.40 6.66 14.85
N VAL A 9 -0.10 7.75 15.44
CA VAL A 9 -1.07 8.66 14.80
C VAL A 9 -0.54 9.22 13.49
N THR A 10 0.63 9.84 13.52
CA THR A 10 1.23 10.45 12.32
C THR A 10 1.57 9.40 11.27
N TYR A 11 2.12 8.27 11.68
CA TYR A 11 2.45 7.17 10.78
C TYR A 11 1.20 6.65 10.05
N CYS A 12 0.13 6.37 10.80
CA CYS A 12 -1.13 5.92 10.20
C CYS A 12 -1.69 6.97 9.24
N ALA A 13 -1.72 8.23 9.66
CA ALA A 13 -2.22 9.32 8.83
C ALA A 13 -1.45 9.44 7.51
N THR A 14 -0.12 9.37 7.54
CA THR A 14 0.71 9.44 6.32
C THR A 14 0.47 8.26 5.39
N LYS A 15 0.28 7.06 5.93
CA LYS A 15 0.00 5.87 5.12
C LYS A 15 -1.36 5.94 4.45
N PHE A 16 -2.39 6.38 5.17
CA PHE A 16 -3.72 6.61 4.59
C PHE A 16 -3.69 7.71 3.53
N TYR A 17 -2.96 8.79 3.80
CA TYR A 17 -2.77 9.89 2.84
C TYR A 17 -2.20 9.40 1.52
N VAL A 18 -1.09 8.66 1.56
CA VAL A 18 -0.43 8.14 0.35
C VAL A 18 -1.38 7.27 -0.46
N ASN A 19 -2.17 6.44 0.21
CA ASN A 19 -3.12 5.58 -0.50
C ASN A 19 -4.24 6.39 -1.16
N ALA A 20 -4.89 7.28 -0.42
CA ALA A 20 -5.97 8.11 -0.95
C ALA A 20 -5.48 8.98 -2.12
N PHE A 21 -4.29 9.58 -1.97
CA PHE A 21 -3.65 10.37 -3.02
C PHE A 21 -3.42 9.53 -4.28
N THR A 22 -2.88 8.33 -4.14
CA THR A 22 -2.55 7.46 -5.29
C THR A 22 -3.83 6.99 -6.00
N GLU A 23 -4.86 6.63 -5.25
CA GLU A 23 -6.13 6.21 -5.84
C GLU A 23 -6.81 7.34 -6.61
N GLU A 24 -6.84 8.55 -6.04
CA GLU A 24 -7.42 9.71 -6.72
C GLU A 24 -6.63 10.06 -7.99
N LEU A 25 -5.31 10.11 -7.89
CA LEU A 25 -4.45 10.35 -9.05
C LEU A 25 -4.68 9.31 -10.15
N ALA A 26 -4.83 8.04 -9.80
CA ALA A 26 -5.11 6.98 -10.76
C ALA A 26 -6.43 7.23 -11.52
N GLN A 27 -7.45 7.70 -10.81
CA GLN A 27 -8.75 8.01 -11.41
C GLN A 27 -8.67 9.24 -12.33
N GLU A 28 -8.00 10.30 -11.90
CA GLU A 28 -7.80 11.50 -12.72
C GLU A 28 -7.04 11.19 -14.02
N LEU A 29 -5.96 10.42 -13.92
CA LEU A 29 -5.17 10.00 -15.08
C LEU A 29 -6.00 9.16 -16.05
N LYS A 30 -6.84 8.28 -15.55
CA LYS A 30 -7.74 7.47 -16.37
C LYS A 30 -8.78 8.33 -17.07
N GLN A 31 -9.39 9.30 -16.39
CA GLN A 31 -10.36 10.23 -17.01
C GLN A 31 -9.72 11.10 -18.08
N ALA A 32 -8.47 11.49 -17.89
CA ALA A 32 -7.73 12.28 -18.85
C ALA A 32 -7.20 11.47 -20.05
N ASN A 33 -7.45 10.16 -20.11
CA ASN A 33 -6.87 9.24 -21.09
C ASN A 33 -5.34 9.31 -21.13
N ALA A 34 -4.71 9.55 -20.00
CA ALA A 34 -3.27 9.62 -19.90
C ALA A 34 -2.63 8.22 -20.09
N GLN A 35 -1.44 8.19 -20.66
CA GLN A 35 -0.66 6.95 -20.76
C GLN A 35 0.00 6.56 -19.44
N LEU A 36 0.19 7.53 -18.55
CA LEU A 36 0.71 7.32 -17.21
C LEU A 36 -0.37 6.72 -16.31
N THR A 37 0.01 5.77 -15.47
CA THR A 37 -0.85 5.19 -14.43
C THR A 37 -0.20 5.34 -13.07
N ALA A 38 -1.03 5.45 -12.02
CA ALA A 38 -0.58 5.48 -10.64
C ALA A 38 -1.05 4.20 -9.93
N LYS A 39 -0.13 3.59 -9.18
CA LYS A 39 -0.40 2.33 -8.47
C LYS A 39 0.21 2.38 -7.08
N VAL A 40 -0.40 1.66 -6.14
CA VAL A 40 0.10 1.57 -4.78
C VAL A 40 0.25 0.11 -4.35
N LEU A 41 1.42 -0.22 -3.81
CA LEU A 41 1.67 -1.50 -3.16
C LEU A 41 1.60 -1.29 -1.65
N ALA A 42 0.73 -2.06 -0.99
CA ALA A 42 0.56 -2.04 0.45
C ALA A 42 1.18 -3.31 1.07
N PRO A 43 2.47 -3.27 1.44
CA PRO A 43 3.14 -4.43 2.02
C PRO A 43 2.73 -4.63 3.48
N ALA A 44 2.91 -5.85 3.97
CA ALA A 44 2.94 -6.16 5.38
C ALA A 44 4.41 -6.28 5.85
N ALA A 45 4.66 -6.93 6.97
CA ALA A 45 6.02 -7.11 7.47
C ALA A 45 6.92 -7.75 6.40
N THR A 46 8.02 -7.10 6.08
CA THR A 46 8.96 -7.50 5.05
C THR A 46 10.38 -7.41 5.58
N LYS A 47 11.16 -8.48 5.39
CA LYS A 47 12.57 -8.51 5.81
C LYS A 47 13.39 -7.55 4.96
N THR A 48 13.72 -6.40 5.51
CA THR A 48 14.55 -5.35 4.90
C THR A 48 15.34 -4.63 6.00
N GLU A 49 16.16 -3.68 5.62
CA GLU A 49 16.88 -2.83 6.58
C GLU A 49 15.95 -1.82 7.32
N PHE A 50 14.68 -1.75 6.95
CA PHE A 50 13.75 -0.79 7.56
C PHE A 50 13.62 -0.99 9.07
N GLY A 51 13.54 -2.24 9.53
CA GLY A 51 13.43 -2.56 10.95
C GLY A 51 14.63 -2.04 11.74
N GLU A 52 15.83 -2.20 11.22
CA GLU A 52 17.07 -1.70 11.84
C GLU A 52 17.08 -0.17 11.87
N LYS A 53 16.80 0.48 10.75
CA LYS A 53 16.81 1.94 10.63
C LYS A 53 15.71 2.61 11.45
N ALA A 54 14.50 2.07 11.42
CA ALA A 54 13.36 2.63 12.15
C ALA A 54 13.51 2.52 13.67
N ASN A 55 14.19 1.48 14.16
CA ASN A 55 14.42 1.24 15.59
C ASN A 55 15.80 1.66 16.06
N ASN A 56 16.64 2.20 15.17
CA ASN A 56 18.01 2.64 15.46
C ASN A 56 18.86 1.54 16.12
N VAL A 57 18.80 0.33 15.57
CA VAL A 57 19.55 -0.85 16.03
C VAL A 57 20.39 -1.44 14.91
N SER A 58 21.45 -2.18 15.24
CA SER A 58 22.32 -2.80 14.23
C SER A 58 21.73 -4.08 13.64
N GLU A 59 20.85 -4.75 14.37
CA GLU A 59 20.15 -5.95 13.93
C GLU A 59 18.69 -5.89 14.35
N TYR A 60 17.80 -6.36 13.49
CA TYR A 60 16.37 -6.45 13.74
C TYR A 60 15.87 -7.83 13.34
N ASN A 61 15.32 -8.57 14.31
CA ASN A 61 14.84 -9.92 14.06
C ASN A 61 13.35 -9.89 13.68
N TYR A 62 13.07 -9.96 12.39
CA TYR A 62 11.70 -10.01 11.89
C TYR A 62 10.95 -11.26 12.31
N ASP A 63 11.63 -12.41 12.40
CA ASP A 63 10.99 -13.67 12.79
C ASP A 63 10.58 -13.68 14.27
N ALA A 64 11.32 -12.97 15.12
CA ALA A 64 10.97 -12.80 16.53
C ALA A 64 9.86 -11.77 16.75
N THR A 65 9.80 -10.71 15.90
CA THR A 65 8.83 -9.62 16.03
C THR A 65 7.51 -9.95 15.34
N PHE A 66 7.57 -10.61 14.19
CA PHE A 66 6.40 -10.98 13.39
C PHE A 66 6.41 -12.48 13.11
N THR A 67 5.30 -13.16 13.41
CA THR A 67 5.15 -14.60 13.13
C THR A 67 5.11 -14.90 11.63
N LYS A 68 4.65 -13.93 10.82
CA LYS A 68 4.63 -14.00 9.36
C LYS A 68 5.27 -12.76 8.78
N ASN A 69 6.06 -12.95 7.74
CA ASN A 69 6.68 -11.86 6.99
C ASN A 69 7.01 -12.33 5.56
N HIS A 70 7.27 -11.36 4.69
CA HIS A 70 7.75 -11.64 3.33
C HIS A 70 9.23 -11.27 3.22
N THR A 71 9.92 -11.90 2.26
CA THR A 71 11.26 -11.46 1.85
C THR A 71 11.16 -10.27 0.91
N ALA A 72 12.24 -9.49 0.79
CA ALA A 72 12.31 -8.41 -0.19
C ALA A 72 12.09 -8.92 -1.62
N LYS A 73 12.60 -10.11 -1.95
CA LYS A 73 12.42 -10.73 -3.26
C LYS A 73 10.95 -11.06 -3.55
N GLN A 74 10.21 -11.55 -2.56
CA GLN A 74 8.77 -11.80 -2.69
C GLN A 74 8.00 -10.50 -2.95
N MET A 75 8.31 -9.44 -2.22
CA MET A 75 7.68 -8.13 -2.42
C MET A 75 8.02 -7.53 -3.79
N ALA A 76 9.24 -7.72 -4.28
CA ALA A 76 9.61 -7.32 -5.64
C ALA A 76 8.77 -8.03 -6.70
N LYS A 77 8.50 -9.32 -6.53
CA LYS A 77 7.61 -10.08 -7.42
C LYS A 77 6.18 -9.55 -7.39
N PHE A 78 5.67 -9.21 -6.21
CA PHE A 78 4.33 -8.61 -6.06
C PHE A 78 4.26 -7.23 -6.73
N LEU A 79 5.31 -6.43 -6.61
CA LEU A 79 5.40 -5.13 -7.30
C LEU A 79 5.36 -5.30 -8.82
N LEU A 80 6.08 -6.25 -9.38
CA LEU A 80 6.06 -6.54 -10.81
C LEU A 80 4.68 -7.04 -11.26
N ALA A 81 4.02 -7.89 -10.47
CA ALA A 81 2.68 -8.37 -10.77
C ALA A 81 1.67 -7.20 -10.79
N LEU A 82 1.78 -6.26 -9.85
CA LEU A 82 0.97 -5.05 -9.84
C LEU A 82 1.25 -4.18 -11.06
N TYR A 83 2.53 -3.98 -11.39
CA TYR A 83 2.96 -3.20 -12.55
C TYR A 83 2.38 -3.74 -13.86
N ASP A 84 2.42 -5.07 -14.05
CA ASP A 84 1.94 -5.73 -15.25
C ASP A 84 0.41 -5.83 -15.32
N SER A 85 -0.29 -5.59 -14.22
CA SER A 85 -1.75 -5.68 -14.14
C SER A 85 -2.43 -4.38 -14.57
N ASN A 86 -3.74 -4.43 -14.77
CA ASN A 86 -4.57 -3.25 -14.96
C ASN A 86 -5.18 -2.74 -13.63
N LYS A 87 -4.75 -3.29 -12.50
CA LYS A 87 -5.24 -2.92 -11.18
C LYS A 87 -4.43 -1.77 -10.58
N ILE A 88 -5.02 -1.08 -9.61
CA ILE A 88 -4.43 0.10 -8.96
C ILE A 88 -3.70 -0.29 -7.69
N ILE A 89 -4.20 -1.29 -6.96
CA ILE A 89 -3.72 -1.66 -5.63
C ILE A 89 -3.20 -3.08 -5.62
N GLY A 90 -1.99 -3.26 -5.07
CA GLY A 90 -1.47 -4.54 -4.64
C GLY A 90 -1.45 -4.57 -3.11
N GLU A 91 -2.10 -5.53 -2.50
CA GLU A 91 -2.32 -5.58 -1.06
C GLU A 91 -1.97 -6.93 -0.47
N ILE A 92 -1.34 -6.90 0.70
CA ILE A 92 -1.10 -8.09 1.51
C ILE A 92 -2.19 -8.16 2.59
N ASN A 93 -2.92 -9.27 2.63
CA ASN A 93 -3.87 -9.55 3.69
C ASN A 93 -3.12 -9.85 4.98
N THR A 94 -3.41 -9.11 6.05
CA THR A 94 -2.71 -9.27 7.34
C THR A 94 -3.07 -10.53 8.11
N LYS A 95 -4.16 -11.21 7.73
CA LYS A 95 -4.58 -12.45 8.39
C LYS A 95 -3.85 -13.68 7.84
N ASP A 96 -3.81 -13.83 6.53
CA ASP A 96 -3.24 -15.00 5.86
C ASP A 96 -1.97 -14.71 5.05
N PHE A 97 -1.55 -13.45 4.97
CA PHE A 97 -0.40 -12.97 4.20
C PHE A 97 -0.49 -13.24 2.69
N SER A 98 -1.69 -13.44 2.18
CA SER A 98 -1.91 -13.56 0.74
C SER A 98 -1.80 -12.21 0.04
N PHE A 99 -1.33 -12.26 -1.22
CA PHE A 99 -1.28 -11.09 -2.09
C PHE A 99 -2.52 -11.04 -2.97
N SER A 100 -3.09 -9.85 -3.12
CA SER A 100 -4.22 -9.63 -4.02
C SER A 100 -4.08 -8.32 -4.78
N LEU A 101 -4.65 -8.29 -5.98
CA LEU A 101 -4.74 -7.10 -6.82
C LEU A 101 -6.17 -6.57 -6.80
N LYS A 102 -6.32 -5.26 -6.60
CA LYS A 102 -7.62 -4.60 -6.48
C LYS A 102 -7.68 -3.33 -7.33
N ASP A 103 -8.89 -2.91 -7.66
CA ASP A 103 -9.13 -1.60 -8.28
C ASP A 103 -9.02 -0.51 -7.20
N SER A 104 -10.09 0.14 -6.83
CA SER A 104 -10.06 1.18 -5.80
C SER A 104 -10.73 0.67 -4.52
N ILE A 105 -10.22 1.09 -3.36
CA ILE A 105 -10.86 0.80 -2.06
C ILE A 105 -11.89 1.87 -1.74
N PHE A 106 -11.59 3.14 -2.05
CA PHE A 106 -12.48 4.25 -1.76
C PHE A 106 -13.51 4.45 -2.87
N PRO A 107 -14.77 4.78 -2.51
CA PRO A 107 -15.75 5.19 -3.52
C PRO A 107 -15.28 6.41 -4.30
N TYR A 108 -15.57 6.43 -5.58
CA TYR A 108 -15.23 7.55 -6.45
C TYR A 108 -16.50 8.16 -7.06
N SER A 109 -16.79 9.42 -6.74
CA SER A 109 -18.01 10.06 -7.20
C SER A 109 -17.95 10.50 -8.68
N GLY A 110 -16.75 10.75 -9.19
CA GLY A 110 -16.54 11.20 -10.56
C GLY A 110 -16.90 12.66 -10.81
N ASN A 111 -17.62 13.31 -9.91
CA ASN A 111 -18.03 14.71 -10.03
C ASN A 111 -17.84 15.43 -8.69
N PRO A 112 -16.88 16.37 -8.58
CA PRO A 112 -16.62 17.08 -7.33
C PRO A 112 -17.83 17.84 -6.78
N SER A 113 -18.72 18.33 -7.63
CA SER A 113 -19.90 19.07 -7.19
C SER A 113 -20.92 18.18 -6.47
N GLU A 114 -20.94 16.90 -6.75
CA GLU A 114 -21.80 15.94 -6.07
C GLU A 114 -21.34 15.62 -4.66
N ASN A 115 -20.04 15.74 -4.40
CA ASN A 115 -19.48 15.53 -3.07
C ASN A 115 -19.87 16.61 -2.06
N GLN A 116 -20.37 17.74 -2.52
CA GLN A 116 -20.74 18.87 -1.67
C GLN A 116 -22.24 18.94 -1.38
N LYS A 117 -22.99 18.02 -1.91
CA LYS A 117 -24.41 17.84 -1.63
C LYS A 117 -24.59 16.93 -0.44
#